data_4e81a47530f4ea8af3921097ed433672
#
_entry.id   4e81a47530f4ea8af3921097ed433672
#
_cell.length_a   1.000
_cell.length_b   1.000
_cell.length_c   1.000
_cell.angle_alpha   90.00
_cell.angle_beta   90.00
_cell.angle_gamma   90.00
#
_symmetry.space_group_name_H-M   'P 1'
#
loop_
_entity.id
_entity.type
_entity.pdbx_description
1 polymer ?
#
loop_
_entity_poly.entity_id
_entity_poly.type
_entity_poly.pdbx_seq_one_letter_code
_entity_poly.pdbx_strand_id
1 'polypeptide(L)'
;MSRRVAVEKNLSAIGDHLAMNGIEVERIDTADLTPARLRSYGAVVVSGQNTNFMGMEDIKGEIPVIEASGMTPDEITAAVKERLQLQG
;
A
#
# COMPACT_ATOMS: atom_id res chain seq x y z
N MET A 1 -3.34 -15.76 2.15
CA MET A 1 -2.83 -14.40 2.34
C MET A 1 -2.63 -13.71 1.02
N SER A 2 -3.10 -12.49 0.91
CA SER A 2 -2.93 -11.73 -0.32
C SER A 2 -1.54 -11.13 -0.40
N ARG A 3 -0.93 -11.20 -1.57
CA ARG A 3 0.33 -10.50 -1.85
C ARG A 3 0.09 -9.24 -2.65
N ARG A 4 -1.17 -8.87 -2.85
CA ARG A 4 -1.52 -7.68 -3.58
C ARG A 4 -1.35 -6.46 -2.69
N VAL A 5 -0.84 -5.38 -3.27
CA VAL A 5 -0.63 -4.13 -2.57
C VAL A 5 -1.59 -3.10 -3.12
N ALA A 6 -2.31 -2.44 -2.24
CA ALA A 6 -3.15 -1.32 -2.61
C ALA A 6 -2.30 -0.06 -2.60
N VAL A 7 -2.31 0.69 -3.69
CA VAL A 7 -1.56 1.95 -3.80
C VAL A 7 -2.54 3.04 -4.14
N GLU A 8 -2.51 4.11 -3.37
CA GLU A 8 -3.35 5.27 -3.64
C GLU A 8 -3.11 5.76 -5.07
N LYS A 9 -4.19 6.05 -5.78
CA LYS A 9 -4.07 6.38 -7.20
C LYS A 9 -3.21 7.61 -7.48
N ASN A 10 -3.09 8.53 -6.51
CA ASN A 10 -2.23 9.69 -6.65
C ASN A 10 -0.75 9.32 -6.65
N LEU A 11 -0.43 8.10 -6.28
CA LEU A 11 0.93 7.59 -6.24
C LEU A 11 1.20 6.65 -7.42
N SER A 12 0.74 7.04 -8.62
CA SER A 12 0.86 6.17 -9.79
C SER A 12 2.31 5.80 -10.12
N ALA A 13 3.24 6.74 -9.95
CA ALA A 13 4.66 6.44 -10.20
C ALA A 13 5.19 5.38 -9.23
N ILE A 14 4.77 5.44 -7.99
CA ILE A 14 5.12 4.43 -6.98
C ILE A 14 4.52 3.08 -7.36
N GLY A 15 3.25 3.08 -7.77
CA GLY A 15 2.60 1.85 -8.22
C GLY A 15 3.33 1.21 -9.39
N ASP A 16 3.73 2.02 -10.36
CA ASP A 16 4.49 1.52 -11.50
C ASP A 16 5.83 0.93 -11.08
N HIS A 17 6.52 1.59 -10.17
CA HIS A 17 7.81 1.12 -9.66
C HIS A 17 7.66 -0.23 -8.95
N LEU A 18 6.64 -0.36 -8.13
CA LEU A 18 6.37 -1.63 -7.43
C LEU A 18 6.04 -2.74 -8.43
N ALA A 19 5.23 -2.43 -9.44
CA ALA A 19 4.86 -3.40 -10.46
C ALA A 19 6.10 -3.87 -11.23
N MET A 20 7.03 -2.97 -11.52
CA MET A 20 8.28 -3.33 -12.19
C MET A 20 9.16 -4.24 -11.34
N ASN A 21 8.95 -4.26 -10.05
CA ASN A 21 9.68 -5.11 -9.13
C ASN A 21 8.95 -6.43 -8.83
N GLY A 22 7.95 -6.75 -9.64
CA GLY A 22 7.25 -8.03 -9.52
C GLY A 22 6.16 -8.07 -8.45
N ILE A 23 5.75 -6.92 -7.95
CA ILE A 23 4.72 -6.82 -6.92
C ILE A 23 3.37 -6.58 -7.59
N GLU A 24 2.35 -7.33 -7.19
CA GLU A 24 1.00 -7.09 -7.67
C GLU A 24 0.47 -5.81 -7.05
N VAL A 25 0.13 -4.84 -7.88
CA VAL A 25 -0.34 -3.53 -7.43
C VAL A 25 -1.74 -3.29 -7.94
N GLU A 26 -2.59 -2.80 -7.05
CA GLU A 26 -3.91 -2.32 -7.45
C GLU A 26 -4.01 -0.86 -7.03
N ARG A 27 -4.29 0.00 -8.00
CA ARG A 27 -4.48 1.42 -7.71
C ARG A 27 -5.89 1.62 -7.18
N ILE A 28 -5.97 2.32 -6.06
CA ILE A 28 -7.25 2.51 -5.38
C ILE A 28 -7.52 4.00 -5.17
N ASP A 29 -8.80 4.32 -5.13
CA ASP A 29 -9.24 5.65 -4.75
C ASP A 29 -9.61 5.60 -3.26
N THR A 30 -9.04 6.52 -2.48
CA THR A 30 -9.29 6.56 -1.05
C THR A 30 -10.76 6.71 -0.72
N ALA A 31 -11.53 7.35 -1.61
CA ALA A 31 -12.97 7.53 -1.41
C ALA A 31 -13.74 6.21 -1.43
N ASP A 32 -13.17 5.19 -2.07
CA ASP A 32 -13.83 3.89 -2.22
C ASP A 32 -13.35 2.85 -1.22
N LEU A 33 -12.46 3.23 -0.30
CA LEU A 33 -11.89 2.27 0.63
C LEU A 33 -12.79 2.03 1.83
N THR A 34 -12.94 0.75 2.13
CA THR A 34 -13.60 0.32 3.37
C THR A 34 -12.62 -0.60 4.10
N PRO A 35 -12.77 -0.79 5.41
CA PRO A 35 -11.91 -1.73 6.13
C PRO A 35 -11.94 -3.13 5.54
N ALA A 36 -13.13 -3.58 5.08
CA ALA A 36 -13.25 -4.91 4.48
C ALA A 36 -12.42 -5.02 3.21
N ARG A 37 -12.43 -4.01 2.37
CA ARG A 37 -11.63 -4.01 1.14
C ARG A 37 -10.15 -3.96 1.45
N LEU A 38 -9.76 -3.14 2.41
CA LEU A 38 -8.35 -3.00 2.78
C LEU A 38 -7.79 -4.31 3.31
N ARG A 39 -8.60 -5.07 4.02
CA ARG A 39 -8.15 -6.36 4.55
C ARG A 39 -7.86 -7.39 3.48
N SER A 40 -8.31 -7.16 2.25
CA SER A 40 -8.03 -8.08 1.15
C SER A 40 -6.63 -7.89 0.56
N TYR A 41 -5.90 -6.89 1.01
CA TYR A 41 -4.55 -6.62 0.53
C TYR A 41 -3.51 -7.05 1.55
N GLY A 42 -2.30 -7.35 1.07
CA GLY A 42 -1.19 -7.66 1.96
C GLY A 42 -0.52 -6.44 2.54
N ALA A 43 -0.64 -5.30 1.86
CA ALA A 43 -0.10 -4.03 2.33
C ALA A 43 -0.83 -2.90 1.62
N VAL A 44 -0.79 -1.72 2.21
CA VAL A 44 -1.41 -0.53 1.64
C VAL A 44 -0.38 0.59 1.65
N VAL A 45 -0.21 1.25 0.52
CA VAL A 45 0.69 2.40 0.40
C VAL A 45 -0.15 3.65 0.17
N VAL A 46 0.01 4.63 1.04
CA VAL A 46 -0.76 5.87 1.01
C VAL A 46 0.18 7.07 1.11
N SER A 47 -0.27 8.22 0.65
CA SER A 47 0.46 9.45 0.89
C SER A 47 0.09 10.00 2.26
N GLY A 48 1.02 10.69 2.90
CA GLY A 48 0.76 11.25 4.21
C GLY A 48 -0.34 12.29 4.24
N GLN A 49 -0.73 12.80 3.08
CA GLN A 49 -1.77 13.83 2.99
C GLN A 49 -3.17 13.24 3.01
N ASN A 50 -3.31 11.95 2.81
CA ASN A 50 -4.61 11.28 2.71
C ASN A 50 -4.75 10.19 3.76
N THR A 51 -4.43 10.52 5.01
CA THR A 51 -4.50 9.56 6.10
C THR A 51 -5.87 9.48 6.74
N ASN A 52 -6.83 10.23 6.24
CA ASN A 52 -8.17 10.31 6.83
C ASN A 52 -9.15 9.33 6.19
N PHE A 53 -8.70 8.15 5.89
CA PHE A 53 -9.61 7.10 5.44
C PHE A 53 -10.52 6.70 6.59
N MET A 54 -11.77 6.53 6.29
CA MET A 54 -12.68 5.97 7.26
C MET A 54 -12.29 4.53 7.56
N GLY A 55 -12.11 4.21 8.84
CA GLY A 55 -11.75 2.85 9.24
C GLY A 55 -10.27 2.52 9.18
N MET A 56 -9.41 3.48 8.83
CA MET A 56 -7.97 3.22 8.77
C MET A 56 -7.40 2.81 10.13
N GLU A 57 -7.89 3.43 11.20
CA GLU A 57 -7.42 3.08 12.54
C GLU A 57 -7.71 1.62 12.89
N ASP A 58 -8.83 1.10 12.39
CA ASP A 58 -9.23 -0.27 12.70
C ASP A 58 -8.34 -1.31 12.04
N ILE A 59 -7.73 -0.96 10.91
CA ILE A 59 -6.94 -1.92 10.13
C ILE A 59 -5.45 -1.79 10.32
N LYS A 60 -4.96 -0.72 10.96
CA LYS A 60 -3.52 -0.48 11.10
C LYS A 60 -2.80 -1.62 11.81
N GLY A 61 -3.49 -2.31 12.70
CA GLY A 61 -2.90 -3.46 13.38
C GLY A 61 -3.06 -4.77 12.63
N GLU A 62 -3.86 -4.80 11.58
CA GLU A 62 -4.15 -6.02 10.83
C GLU A 62 -3.35 -6.15 9.55
N ILE A 63 -3.13 -5.04 8.86
CA ILE A 63 -2.33 -5.04 7.63
C ILE A 63 -1.31 -3.91 7.69
N PRO A 64 -0.15 -4.10 7.07
CA PRO A 64 0.87 -3.04 7.01
C PRO A 64 0.37 -1.85 6.20
N VAL A 65 0.49 -0.67 6.78
CA VAL A 65 0.19 0.59 6.11
C VAL A 65 1.50 1.34 5.97
N ILE A 66 1.86 1.68 4.74
CA ILE A 66 3.12 2.36 4.44
C ILE A 66 2.80 3.77 3.98
N GLU A 67 3.30 4.75 4.70
CA GLU A 67 3.16 6.14 4.29
C GLU A 67 4.32 6.49 3.37
N ALA A 68 3.99 6.86 2.13
CA ALA A 68 4.99 7.15 1.11
C ALA A 68 5.66 8.52 1.29
N SER A 69 5.09 9.38 2.12
CA SER A 69 5.60 10.72 2.32
C SER A 69 7.04 10.67 2.85
N GLY A 70 7.94 11.33 2.14
CA GLY A 70 9.34 11.37 2.55
C GLY A 70 10.15 10.13 2.19
N MET A 71 9.57 9.17 1.49
CA MET A 71 10.27 7.95 1.08
C MET A 71 10.52 7.96 -0.42
N THR A 72 11.67 7.41 -0.81
CA THR A 72 11.94 7.19 -2.23
C THR A 72 11.20 5.95 -2.71
N PRO A 73 10.98 5.79 -4.04
CA PRO A 73 10.36 4.57 -4.56
C PRO A 73 11.11 3.31 -4.15
N ASP A 74 12.43 3.35 -4.12
CA ASP A 74 13.23 2.19 -3.70
C ASP A 74 12.98 1.83 -2.25
N GLU A 75 12.87 2.83 -1.38
CA GLU A 75 12.59 2.61 0.03
C GLU A 75 11.21 2.01 0.22
N ILE A 76 10.24 2.50 -0.55
CA ILE A 76 8.88 1.97 -0.48
C ILE A 76 8.85 0.53 -0.98
N THR A 77 9.57 0.24 -2.05
CA THR A 77 9.66 -1.12 -2.58
C THR A 77 10.24 -2.07 -1.53
N ALA A 78 11.32 -1.67 -0.89
CA ALA A 78 11.95 -2.49 0.14
C ALA A 78 11.00 -2.72 1.31
N ALA A 79 10.28 -1.68 1.74
CA ALA A 79 9.33 -1.80 2.83
C ALA A 79 8.18 -2.74 2.47
N VAL A 80 7.66 -2.63 1.25
CA VAL A 80 6.59 -3.51 0.78
C VAL A 80 7.04 -4.96 0.74
N LYS A 81 8.23 -5.22 0.18
CA LYS A 81 8.75 -6.58 0.11
C LYS A 81 8.93 -7.19 1.49
N GLU A 82 9.42 -6.39 2.43
CA GLU A 82 9.58 -6.83 3.81
C GLU A 82 8.24 -7.18 4.44
N ARG A 83 7.22 -6.32 4.24
CA ARG A 83 5.90 -6.56 4.82
C ARG A 83 5.20 -7.77 4.20
N LEU A 84 5.43 -8.01 2.92
CA LEU A 84 4.87 -9.18 2.24
C LEU A 84 5.74 -10.41 2.43
N GLN A 85 6.89 -10.28 3.06
CA GLN A 85 7.87 -11.36 3.25
C GLN A 85 8.32 -11.96 1.92
N LEU A 86 8.40 -11.11 0.91
CA LEU A 86 8.93 -11.53 -0.39
C LEU A 86 10.44 -11.57 -0.32
N GLN A 87 11.01 -12.64 -0.87
CA GLN A 87 12.44 -12.79 -0.92
C GLN A 87 12.95 -12.56 -2.32
N GLY A 88 14.01 -11.85 -2.43
CA GLY A 88 14.68 -11.65 -3.71
C GLY A 88 14.60 -10.25 -4.21
#